data_972c4b552312a9186ea3f94330733db8
#
_entry.id   972c4b552312a9186ea3f94330733db8
#
_cell.length_a   1.000
_cell.length_b   1.000
_cell.length_c   1.000
_cell.angle_alpha   90.00
_cell.angle_beta   90.00
_cell.angle_gamma   90.00
#
_symmetry.space_group_name_H-M   'P 1'
#
loop_
_entity.id
_entity.type
_entity.pdbx_description
1 polymer ?
#
loop_
_entity_poly.entity_id
_entity_poly.type
_entity_poly.pdbx_seq_one_letter_code
_entity_poly.pdbx_strand_id
1 'polypeptide(L)'
;MTVLRAYRQLLRNGPLTRLLVGEFVSSIGDWLYLVAILILVYQVTEDPLVLGLVGAARVLPYVFLSVPAGIVADRFDRRLVLLSTDVARGLLMLVIAGVVFVDGPVWLVIALAIGGTCFATFFGPAIGGYLPNLVQDEEQLGPANSAWSTLDNLGFMVGPALAGILIAAGGLVVAFLLNAASFAVIAVVLWRLPPNVPGSTATAVDDAVRGAPAAARATDRAVLVPIAGLALIDIVGAAAIGGLSVLTVIIATTGLGGGEAATGFLNAGIGLGGFIGALIAGAFVLRPSLVPVLAGGSLVLGAGLAALGYAPTLGMAIAAIAVASAGGLLVEVTSTTIFQRVVPDAVRGRVLGVLGTISTIAFAAGSFLLPVLSGRFGTGPVLAGAGIAVAVAGLVGALMAAPAARRKAGSTADVRVTRLAGEPLFAGVPAATLEAVAVRLEPVRVETGEVVIREGSLADRFYLIEEGTFEVTRRPVVGAAPGEPGPLPTGLPATPVVEHLRTMGPGEVFGEIGLLRGIPRTATVTAASAGLLLALDGVDFLQLVNTGPLVGPRLLDLRRGAPGAGY
;
A
#
# COMPACT_ATOMS: atom_id res chain seq x y z
N MET A 1 -0.97 6.59 -18.71
CA MET A 1 0.41 6.09 -18.99
C MET A 1 0.50 4.60 -18.71
N THR A 2 1.16 3.80 -19.58
CA THR A 2 1.40 2.39 -19.27
C THR A 2 2.37 2.32 -18.08
N VAL A 3 2.14 1.41 -17.11
CA VAL A 3 2.97 1.20 -15.91
C VAL A 3 4.46 1.14 -16.25
N LEU A 4 4.83 0.46 -17.33
CA LEU A 4 6.20 0.39 -17.85
C LEU A 4 6.79 1.77 -18.24
N ARG A 5 5.99 2.70 -18.73
CA ARG A 5 6.45 4.06 -19.05
C ARG A 5 6.79 4.85 -17.78
N ALA A 6 5.96 4.74 -16.75
CA ALA A 6 6.18 5.41 -15.46
C ALA A 6 7.49 4.92 -14.80
N TYR A 7 7.72 3.59 -14.75
CA TYR A 7 8.98 3.04 -14.21
C TYR A 7 10.19 3.40 -15.08
N ARG A 8 10.04 3.45 -16.40
CA ARG A 8 11.14 3.88 -17.29
C ARG A 8 11.50 5.36 -17.11
N GLN A 9 10.52 6.21 -16.84
CA GLN A 9 10.77 7.62 -16.50
C GLN A 9 11.44 7.75 -15.14
N LEU A 10 11.02 6.96 -14.15
CA LEU A 10 11.64 6.90 -12.84
C LEU A 10 13.12 6.53 -12.92
N LEU A 11 13.48 5.52 -13.71
CA LEU A 11 14.88 5.11 -13.93
C LEU A 11 15.73 6.17 -14.65
N ARG A 12 15.10 7.14 -15.33
CA ARG A 12 15.80 8.30 -15.93
C ARG A 12 16.09 9.41 -14.93
N ASN A 13 15.40 9.42 -13.78
CA ASN A 13 15.69 10.33 -12.67
C ASN A 13 16.93 9.82 -11.91
N GLY A 14 18.10 10.28 -12.34
CA GLY A 14 19.39 9.83 -11.80
C GLY A 14 19.53 9.98 -10.28
N PRO A 15 19.17 11.13 -9.67
CA PRO A 15 19.18 11.31 -8.22
C PRO A 15 18.32 10.28 -7.48
N LEU A 16 17.07 10.09 -7.89
CA LEU A 16 16.13 9.16 -7.28
C LEU A 16 16.59 7.71 -7.43
N THR A 17 17.04 7.31 -8.62
CA THR A 17 17.54 5.95 -8.86
C THR A 17 18.75 5.62 -8.01
N ARG A 18 19.71 6.58 -7.86
CA ARG A 18 20.88 6.39 -6.99
C ARG A 18 20.47 6.22 -5.53
N LEU A 19 19.51 7.01 -5.04
CA LEU A 19 18.98 6.86 -3.70
C LEU A 19 18.37 5.47 -3.50
N LEU A 20 17.45 5.06 -4.38
CA LEU A 20 16.76 3.77 -4.29
C LEU A 20 17.74 2.58 -4.29
N VAL A 21 18.74 2.59 -5.17
CA VAL A 21 19.75 1.52 -5.23
C VAL A 21 20.65 1.54 -4.00
N GLY A 22 21.09 2.73 -3.55
CA GLY A 22 21.90 2.86 -2.35
C GLY A 22 21.18 2.36 -1.10
N GLU A 23 19.94 2.72 -0.95
CA GLU A 23 19.10 2.27 0.17
C GLU A 23 18.80 0.78 0.13
N PHE A 24 18.59 0.19 -1.05
CA PHE A 24 18.46 -1.24 -1.18
C PHE A 24 19.71 -2.00 -0.70
N VAL A 25 20.90 -1.51 -1.05
CA VAL A 25 22.17 -2.07 -0.56
C VAL A 25 22.30 -1.90 0.96
N SER A 26 21.93 -0.73 1.50
CA SER A 26 21.91 -0.45 2.93
C SER A 26 20.92 -1.35 3.68
N SER A 27 19.72 -1.57 3.13
CA SER A 27 18.70 -2.47 3.70
C SER A 27 19.21 -3.92 3.83
N ILE A 28 19.92 -4.44 2.82
CA ILE A 28 20.57 -5.76 2.92
C ILE A 28 21.58 -5.78 4.07
N GLY A 29 22.40 -4.72 4.20
CA GLY A 29 23.35 -4.57 5.30
C GLY A 29 22.68 -4.57 6.68
N ASP A 30 21.56 -3.89 6.82
CA ASP A 30 20.79 -3.86 8.06
C ASP A 30 20.26 -5.26 8.46
N TRP A 31 19.87 -6.08 7.50
CA TRP A 31 19.48 -7.47 7.76
C TRP A 31 20.68 -8.34 8.16
N LEU A 32 21.85 -8.14 7.52
CA LEU A 32 23.09 -8.79 7.93
C LEU A 32 23.41 -8.52 9.39
N TYR A 33 23.38 -7.24 9.78
CA TYR A 33 23.61 -6.80 11.14
C TYR A 33 22.58 -7.39 12.11
N LEU A 34 21.29 -7.37 11.76
CA LEU A 34 20.21 -7.87 12.61
C LEU A 34 20.40 -9.35 12.96
N VAL A 35 20.69 -10.18 11.97
CA VAL A 35 20.93 -11.60 12.17
C VAL A 35 22.22 -11.82 12.96
N ALA A 36 23.29 -11.10 12.60
CA ALA A 36 24.59 -11.25 13.26
C ALA A 36 24.56 -10.91 14.76
N ILE A 37 23.88 -9.80 15.14
CA ILE A 37 23.81 -9.40 16.56
C ILE A 37 23.03 -10.41 17.43
N LEU A 38 21.93 -10.96 16.91
CA LEU A 38 21.15 -11.96 17.62
C LEU A 38 21.92 -13.27 17.79
N ILE A 39 22.64 -13.71 16.74
CA ILE A 39 23.51 -14.88 16.81
C ILE A 39 24.63 -14.67 17.83
N LEU A 40 25.35 -13.54 17.74
CA LEU A 40 26.45 -13.21 18.66
C LEU A 40 25.99 -13.23 20.13
N VAL A 41 24.88 -12.54 20.43
CA VAL A 41 24.36 -12.46 21.80
C VAL A 41 24.04 -13.86 22.31
N TYR A 42 23.38 -14.68 21.50
CA TYR A 42 23.00 -16.02 21.92
C TYR A 42 24.20 -16.97 22.08
N GLN A 43 25.20 -16.87 21.19
CA GLN A 43 26.44 -17.68 21.30
C GLN A 43 27.23 -17.39 22.57
N VAL A 44 27.25 -16.11 23.01
CA VAL A 44 28.03 -15.72 24.20
C VAL A 44 27.26 -15.96 25.49
N THR A 45 25.93 -15.77 25.48
CA THR A 45 25.14 -15.82 26.73
C THR A 45 24.42 -17.14 26.95
N GLU A 46 24.09 -17.85 25.88
CA GLU A 46 23.24 -19.06 25.87
C GLU A 46 21.91 -18.89 26.64
N ASP A 47 21.53 -17.62 26.93
CA ASP A 47 20.37 -17.28 27.75
C ASP A 47 19.25 -16.66 26.90
N PRO A 48 18.11 -17.36 26.75
CA PRO A 48 16.94 -16.83 26.06
C PRO A 48 16.40 -15.51 26.63
N LEU A 49 16.59 -15.27 27.93
CA LEU A 49 16.15 -14.03 28.60
C LEU A 49 16.99 -12.84 28.08
N VAL A 50 18.33 -13.00 28.04
CA VAL A 50 19.23 -11.95 27.53
C VAL A 50 18.94 -11.67 26.07
N LEU A 51 18.75 -12.72 25.26
CA LEU A 51 18.40 -12.59 23.85
C LEU A 51 17.09 -11.83 23.68
N GLY A 52 16.06 -12.17 24.45
CA GLY A 52 14.77 -11.47 24.46
C GLY A 52 14.87 -10.00 24.88
N LEU A 53 15.68 -9.71 25.92
CA LEU A 53 15.94 -8.34 26.35
C LEU A 53 16.60 -7.50 25.25
N VAL A 54 17.58 -8.06 24.53
CA VAL A 54 18.24 -7.38 23.41
C VAL A 54 17.27 -7.14 22.26
N GLY A 55 16.44 -8.14 21.94
CA GLY A 55 15.39 -7.99 20.93
C GLY A 55 14.42 -6.86 21.25
N ALA A 56 13.96 -6.77 22.48
CA ALA A 56 13.06 -5.70 22.94
C ALA A 56 13.77 -4.35 23.04
N ALA A 57 14.97 -4.30 23.63
CA ALA A 57 15.71 -3.06 23.86
C ALA A 57 16.04 -2.33 22.55
N ARG A 58 16.26 -3.06 21.45
CA ARG A 58 16.48 -2.50 20.12
C ARG A 58 15.26 -1.76 19.56
N VAL A 59 14.06 -2.06 19.99
CA VAL A 59 12.82 -1.43 19.53
C VAL A 59 12.48 -0.18 20.34
N LEU A 60 12.94 -0.10 21.59
CA LEU A 60 12.63 1.02 22.49
C LEU A 60 12.98 2.41 21.93
N PRO A 61 14.13 2.63 21.25
CA PRO A 61 14.44 3.94 20.68
C PRO A 61 13.37 4.46 19.73
N TYR A 62 12.73 3.59 18.93
CA TYR A 62 11.65 4.00 18.05
C TYR A 62 10.44 4.54 18.82
N VAL A 63 10.14 3.98 20.00
CA VAL A 63 9.01 4.46 20.82
C VAL A 63 9.29 5.84 21.40
N PHE A 64 10.50 6.08 21.90
CA PHE A 64 10.85 7.33 22.60
C PHE A 64 11.34 8.44 21.66
N LEU A 65 12.03 8.09 20.59
CA LEU A 65 12.69 9.06 19.71
C LEU A 65 11.91 9.38 18.43
N SER A 66 10.80 8.70 18.12
CA SER A 66 10.03 8.96 16.89
C SER A 66 9.56 10.41 16.78
N VAL A 67 9.05 11.01 17.88
CA VAL A 67 8.61 12.41 17.88
C VAL A 67 9.78 13.38 17.76
N PRO A 68 10.86 13.29 18.55
CA PRO A 68 12.07 14.08 18.32
C PRO A 68 12.64 13.93 16.92
N ALA A 69 12.66 12.72 16.36
CA ALA A 69 13.15 12.46 15.02
C ALA A 69 12.34 13.19 13.93
N GLY A 70 11.01 13.20 14.08
CA GLY A 70 10.12 13.99 13.21
C GLY A 70 10.44 15.48 13.26
N ILE A 71 10.60 16.05 14.47
CA ILE A 71 10.94 17.47 14.67
C ILE A 71 12.28 17.81 14.01
N VAL A 72 13.28 16.93 14.12
CA VAL A 72 14.61 17.13 13.47
C VAL A 72 14.46 17.09 11.95
N ALA A 73 13.74 16.12 11.40
CA ALA A 73 13.50 16.00 9.95
C ALA A 73 12.73 17.20 9.36
N ASP A 74 11.93 17.89 10.18
CA ASP A 74 11.18 19.07 9.76
C ASP A 74 11.96 20.38 9.90
N ARG A 75 13.03 20.41 10.71
CA ARG A 75 13.81 21.62 10.97
C ARG A 75 15.15 21.68 10.21
N PHE A 76 15.73 20.53 9.93
CA PHE A 76 17.06 20.44 9.33
C PHE A 76 17.00 19.92 7.88
N ASP A 77 18.06 20.15 7.13
CA ASP A 77 18.21 19.54 5.80
C ASP A 77 18.11 18.01 5.91
N ARG A 78 17.06 17.46 5.33
CA ARG A 78 16.74 16.02 5.40
C ARG A 78 17.87 15.15 4.85
N ARG A 79 18.57 15.61 3.80
CA ARG A 79 19.75 14.96 3.27
C ARG A 79 20.86 14.88 4.32
N LEU A 80 21.12 15.98 5.05
CA LEU A 80 22.14 15.99 6.10
C LEU A 80 21.74 15.11 7.27
N VAL A 81 20.47 15.05 7.63
CA VAL A 81 19.96 14.12 8.66
C VAL A 81 20.24 12.67 8.23
N LEU A 82 19.86 12.27 7.02
CA LEU A 82 20.12 10.93 6.49
C LEU A 82 21.63 10.64 6.46
N LEU A 83 22.43 11.54 5.87
CA LEU A 83 23.88 11.37 5.76
C LEU A 83 24.56 11.22 7.13
N SER A 84 24.22 12.08 8.09
CA SER A 84 24.84 12.05 9.43
C SER A 84 24.48 10.78 10.21
N THR A 85 23.21 10.33 10.08
CA THR A 85 22.76 9.08 10.74
C THR A 85 23.41 7.85 10.11
N ASP A 86 23.56 7.77 8.80
CA ASP A 86 24.19 6.63 8.13
C ASP A 86 25.69 6.59 8.40
N VAL A 87 26.37 7.74 8.39
CA VAL A 87 27.78 7.81 8.79
C VAL A 87 27.97 7.36 10.25
N ALA A 88 27.12 7.84 11.17
CA ALA A 88 27.18 7.42 12.58
C ALA A 88 26.95 5.91 12.73
N ARG A 89 25.95 5.35 12.04
CA ARG A 89 25.66 3.92 12.04
C ARG A 89 26.82 3.11 11.44
N GLY A 90 27.40 3.57 10.33
CA GLY A 90 28.56 2.93 9.72
C GLY A 90 29.77 2.89 10.66
N LEU A 91 30.06 4.00 11.36
CA LEU A 91 31.12 4.05 12.37
C LEU A 91 30.86 3.10 13.54
N LEU A 92 29.61 3.04 14.02
CA LEU A 92 29.21 2.10 15.06
C LEU A 92 29.39 0.63 14.61
N MET A 93 29.11 0.31 13.36
CA MET A 93 29.35 -1.04 12.80
C MET A 93 30.83 -1.38 12.78
N LEU A 94 31.71 -0.43 12.44
CA LEU A 94 33.17 -0.64 12.50
C LEU A 94 33.64 -0.88 13.94
N VAL A 95 33.11 -0.10 14.91
CA VAL A 95 33.44 -0.30 16.31
C VAL A 95 32.94 -1.68 16.82
N ILE A 96 31.71 -2.06 16.48
CA ILE A 96 31.17 -3.39 16.80
C ILE A 96 32.05 -4.48 16.19
N ALA A 97 32.41 -4.39 14.92
CA ALA A 97 33.32 -5.35 14.27
C ALA A 97 34.66 -5.46 15.00
N GLY A 98 35.23 -4.33 15.43
CA GLY A 98 36.47 -4.30 16.22
C GLY A 98 36.31 -4.96 17.59
N VAL A 99 35.22 -4.68 18.30
CA VAL A 99 34.93 -5.31 19.61
C VAL A 99 34.77 -6.83 19.47
N VAL A 100 34.05 -7.27 18.44
CA VAL A 100 33.86 -8.70 18.16
C VAL A 100 35.18 -9.38 17.74
N PHE A 101 36.01 -8.69 16.95
CA PHE A 101 37.29 -9.23 16.49
C PHE A 101 38.28 -9.49 17.63
N VAL A 102 38.23 -8.67 18.71
CA VAL A 102 39.09 -8.84 19.89
C VAL A 102 38.44 -9.61 21.03
N ASP A 103 37.33 -10.34 20.74
CA ASP A 103 36.52 -11.06 21.74
C ASP A 103 36.12 -10.17 22.94
N GLY A 104 35.79 -8.91 22.64
CA GLY A 104 35.40 -7.92 23.63
C GLY A 104 34.05 -8.21 24.28
N PRO A 105 33.67 -7.44 25.32
CA PRO A 105 32.50 -7.73 26.12
C PRO A 105 31.18 -7.52 25.35
N VAL A 106 30.31 -8.51 25.35
CA VAL A 106 29.02 -8.50 24.62
C VAL A 106 28.10 -7.36 25.04
N TRP A 107 28.15 -6.91 26.30
CA TRP A 107 27.36 -5.77 26.77
C TRP A 107 27.69 -4.48 26.01
N LEU A 108 28.97 -4.29 25.61
CA LEU A 108 29.39 -3.14 24.81
C LEU A 108 28.81 -3.21 23.40
N VAL A 109 28.80 -4.40 22.80
CA VAL A 109 28.16 -4.62 21.48
C VAL A 109 26.65 -4.32 21.56
N ILE A 110 25.97 -4.75 22.61
CA ILE A 110 24.55 -4.47 22.85
C ILE A 110 24.31 -2.95 22.99
N ALA A 111 25.13 -2.26 23.77
CA ALA A 111 25.02 -0.81 23.96
C ALA A 111 25.22 -0.04 22.63
N LEU A 112 26.23 -0.43 21.85
CA LEU A 112 26.50 0.15 20.51
C LEU A 112 25.34 -0.15 19.54
N ALA A 113 24.74 -1.34 19.61
CA ALA A 113 23.60 -1.73 18.81
C ALA A 113 22.35 -0.87 19.12
N ILE A 114 22.07 -0.62 20.39
CA ILE A 114 21.00 0.28 20.82
C ILE A 114 21.29 1.71 20.34
N GLY A 115 22.53 2.17 20.45
CA GLY A 115 22.99 3.45 19.90
C GLY A 115 22.75 3.56 18.41
N GLY A 116 23.03 2.50 17.64
CA GLY A 116 22.74 2.41 16.21
C GLY A 116 21.24 2.55 15.91
N THR A 117 20.39 1.95 16.74
CA THR A 117 18.91 2.08 16.59
C THR A 117 18.43 3.50 16.94
N CYS A 118 19.06 4.19 17.90
CA CYS A 118 18.76 5.60 18.15
C CYS A 118 18.95 6.45 16.88
N PHE A 119 20.05 6.27 16.14
CA PHE A 119 20.24 6.95 14.85
C PHE A 119 19.27 6.47 13.78
N ALA A 120 18.99 5.17 13.69
CA ALA A 120 18.06 4.61 12.72
C ALA A 120 16.63 5.18 12.84
N THR A 121 16.23 5.62 14.04
CA THR A 121 14.89 6.21 14.27
C THR A 121 14.67 7.51 13.46
N PHE A 122 15.72 8.24 13.13
CA PHE A 122 15.64 9.48 12.35
C PHE A 122 15.46 9.23 10.85
N PHE A 123 15.74 8.02 10.38
CA PHE A 123 15.69 7.67 8.97
C PHE A 123 14.27 7.81 8.39
N GLY A 124 13.27 7.19 9.00
CA GLY A 124 11.88 7.17 8.50
C GLY A 124 11.29 8.55 8.23
N PRO A 125 11.28 9.49 9.23
CA PRO A 125 10.81 10.85 9.00
C PRO A 125 11.61 11.61 7.95
N ALA A 126 12.94 11.45 7.92
CA ALA A 126 13.79 12.15 6.99
C ALA A 126 13.58 11.68 5.54
N ILE A 127 13.54 10.37 5.29
CA ILE A 127 13.34 9.81 3.95
C ILE A 127 11.93 10.08 3.44
N GLY A 128 10.90 9.99 4.30
CA GLY A 128 9.52 10.29 3.97
C GLY A 128 9.32 11.71 3.44
N GLY A 129 10.09 12.68 3.96
CA GLY A 129 10.09 14.03 3.45
C GLY A 129 11.08 14.29 2.31
N TYR A 130 12.14 13.48 2.17
CA TYR A 130 13.18 13.68 1.15
C TYR A 130 12.79 13.08 -0.21
N LEU A 131 12.22 11.87 -0.22
CA LEU A 131 11.84 11.14 -1.43
C LEU A 131 10.91 11.95 -2.36
N PRO A 132 9.82 12.60 -1.86
CA PRO A 132 8.95 13.42 -2.71
C PRO A 132 9.66 14.59 -3.39
N ASN A 133 10.70 15.14 -2.76
CA ASN A 133 11.43 16.28 -3.31
C ASN A 133 12.46 15.92 -4.40
N LEU A 134 12.74 14.62 -4.57
CA LEU A 134 13.56 14.13 -5.67
C LEU A 134 12.75 13.81 -6.93
N VAL A 135 11.43 13.78 -6.81
CA VAL A 135 10.50 13.53 -7.93
C VAL A 135 10.36 14.82 -8.74
N GLN A 136 10.42 14.71 -10.07
CA GLN A 136 10.35 15.86 -10.97
C GLN A 136 8.90 16.30 -11.25
N ASP A 137 7.98 15.34 -11.29
CA ASP A 137 6.56 15.54 -11.57
C ASP A 137 5.72 14.81 -10.53
N GLU A 138 4.61 15.41 -10.13
CA GLU A 138 3.68 14.83 -9.13
C GLU A 138 3.17 13.44 -9.54
N GLU A 139 3.03 13.18 -10.85
CA GLU A 139 2.67 11.86 -11.40
C GLU A 139 3.69 10.75 -11.11
N GLN A 140 4.96 11.10 -10.83
CA GLN A 140 6.01 10.14 -10.50
C GLN A 140 6.02 9.74 -9.02
N LEU A 141 5.31 10.47 -8.15
CA LEU A 141 5.31 10.22 -6.71
C LEU A 141 4.77 8.82 -6.35
N GLY A 142 3.68 8.40 -6.98
CA GLY A 142 3.13 7.06 -6.81
C GLY A 142 4.11 5.96 -7.23
N PRO A 143 4.66 5.99 -8.45
CA PRO A 143 5.70 5.06 -8.89
C PRO A 143 6.95 5.06 -8.02
N ALA A 144 7.40 6.23 -7.50
CA ALA A 144 8.57 6.33 -6.62
C ALA A 144 8.34 5.62 -5.29
N ASN A 145 7.19 5.86 -4.64
CA ASN A 145 6.82 5.16 -3.41
C ASN A 145 6.65 3.65 -3.63
N SER A 146 6.08 3.25 -4.77
CA SER A 146 5.95 1.83 -5.12
C SER A 146 7.32 1.17 -5.33
N ALA A 147 8.26 1.84 -5.99
CA ALA A 147 9.63 1.36 -6.17
C ALA A 147 10.35 1.23 -4.82
N TRP A 148 10.21 2.24 -3.94
CA TRP A 148 10.72 2.21 -2.57
C TRP A 148 10.22 0.98 -1.82
N SER A 149 8.88 0.80 -1.73
CA SER A 149 8.28 -0.34 -1.03
C SER A 149 8.69 -1.69 -1.64
N THR A 150 8.84 -1.76 -2.96
CA THR A 150 9.29 -2.99 -3.63
C THR A 150 10.73 -3.33 -3.25
N LEU A 151 11.64 -2.35 -3.23
CA LEU A 151 13.04 -2.57 -2.86
C LEU A 151 13.19 -2.89 -1.38
N ASP A 152 12.42 -2.26 -0.51
CA ASP A 152 12.39 -2.56 0.92
C ASP A 152 11.92 -4.01 1.17
N ASN A 153 10.83 -4.44 0.53
CA ASN A 153 10.35 -5.82 0.60
C ASN A 153 11.36 -6.83 0.01
N LEU A 154 12.07 -6.48 -1.07
CA LEU A 154 13.15 -7.30 -1.61
C LEU A 154 14.32 -7.40 -0.63
N GLY A 155 14.68 -6.30 0.04
CA GLY A 155 15.67 -6.28 1.10
C GLY A 155 15.29 -7.19 2.26
N PHE A 156 14.03 -7.13 2.71
CA PHE A 156 13.47 -8.02 3.72
C PHE A 156 13.53 -9.51 3.32
N MET A 157 13.26 -9.81 2.06
CA MET A 157 13.27 -11.18 1.55
C MET A 157 14.69 -11.73 1.36
N VAL A 158 15.57 -10.95 0.72
CA VAL A 158 16.91 -11.38 0.31
C VAL A 158 17.94 -11.19 1.43
N GLY A 159 17.80 -10.13 2.23
CA GLY A 159 18.75 -9.75 3.27
C GLY A 159 19.04 -10.84 4.29
N PRO A 160 18.02 -11.42 4.96
CA PRO A 160 18.24 -12.49 5.94
C PRO A 160 18.85 -13.78 5.33
N ALA A 161 18.50 -14.10 4.08
CA ALA A 161 19.07 -15.23 3.37
C ALA A 161 20.56 -15.03 3.09
N LEU A 162 20.92 -13.85 2.57
CA LEU A 162 22.31 -13.47 2.36
C LEU A 162 23.07 -13.40 3.67
N ALA A 163 22.44 -12.89 4.73
CA ALA A 163 23.04 -12.83 6.07
C ALA A 163 23.49 -14.23 6.52
N GLY A 164 22.63 -15.23 6.43
CA GLY A 164 22.97 -16.58 6.82
C GLY A 164 24.15 -17.17 6.02
N ILE A 165 24.14 -16.97 4.71
CA ILE A 165 25.22 -17.46 3.83
C ILE A 165 26.53 -16.74 4.14
N LEU A 166 26.51 -15.41 4.25
CA LEU A 166 27.72 -14.61 4.44
C LEU A 166 28.31 -14.81 5.85
N ILE A 167 27.47 -14.93 6.89
CA ILE A 167 27.92 -15.23 8.25
C ILE A 167 28.53 -16.63 8.29
N ALA A 168 27.91 -17.64 7.69
CA ALA A 168 28.44 -19.00 7.64
C ALA A 168 29.77 -19.08 6.88
N ALA A 169 29.98 -18.27 5.85
CA ALA A 169 31.19 -18.26 5.04
C ALA A 169 32.32 -17.40 5.63
N GLY A 170 32.00 -16.27 6.28
CA GLY A 170 32.98 -15.26 6.71
C GLY A 170 32.94 -14.92 8.20
N GLY A 171 31.97 -15.45 8.93
CA GLY A 171 31.76 -15.15 10.36
C GLY A 171 31.11 -13.81 10.64
N LEU A 172 30.87 -13.54 11.90
CA LEU A 172 30.13 -12.37 12.39
C LEU A 172 30.83 -11.04 12.09
N VAL A 173 32.16 -10.98 12.17
CA VAL A 173 32.95 -9.77 11.88
C VAL A 173 32.72 -9.31 10.46
N VAL A 174 32.71 -10.23 9.49
CA VAL A 174 32.47 -9.91 8.08
C VAL A 174 31.07 -9.32 7.88
N ALA A 175 30.05 -9.82 8.58
CA ALA A 175 28.71 -9.27 8.50
C ALA A 175 28.65 -7.79 8.95
N PHE A 176 29.32 -7.44 10.06
CA PHE A 176 29.39 -6.05 10.54
C PHE A 176 30.20 -5.15 9.59
N LEU A 177 31.30 -5.65 9.02
CA LEU A 177 32.10 -4.90 8.05
C LEU A 177 31.34 -4.66 6.73
N LEU A 178 30.59 -5.66 6.25
CA LEU A 178 29.75 -5.50 5.05
C LEU A 178 28.63 -4.49 5.29
N ASN A 179 28.03 -4.48 6.48
CA ASN A 179 27.05 -3.46 6.81
C ASN A 179 27.69 -2.06 6.94
N ALA A 180 28.87 -1.95 7.53
CA ALA A 180 29.61 -0.68 7.53
C ALA A 180 29.90 -0.19 6.11
N ALA A 181 30.28 -1.10 5.21
CA ALA A 181 30.52 -0.77 3.80
C ALA A 181 29.21 -0.34 3.09
N SER A 182 28.07 -0.97 3.39
CA SER A 182 26.77 -0.57 2.83
C SER A 182 26.40 0.86 3.25
N PHE A 183 26.63 1.22 4.51
CA PHE A 183 26.46 2.61 4.98
C PHE A 183 27.43 3.58 4.30
N ALA A 184 28.65 3.18 4.03
CA ALA A 184 29.58 4.02 3.27
C ALA A 184 29.10 4.26 1.83
N VAL A 185 28.51 3.26 1.19
CA VAL A 185 27.92 3.38 -0.16
C VAL A 185 26.79 4.38 -0.16
N ILE A 186 25.81 4.24 0.75
CA ILE A 186 24.68 5.17 0.79
C ILE A 186 25.11 6.58 1.23
N ALA A 187 26.07 6.72 2.14
CA ALA A 187 26.61 8.01 2.52
C ALA A 187 27.24 8.75 1.32
N VAL A 188 28.00 8.05 0.47
CA VAL A 188 28.56 8.62 -0.77
C VAL A 188 27.44 9.02 -1.74
N VAL A 189 26.38 8.23 -1.84
CA VAL A 189 25.21 8.57 -2.66
C VAL A 189 24.55 9.85 -2.13
N LEU A 190 24.21 9.89 -0.85
CA LEU A 190 23.55 11.04 -0.19
C LEU A 190 24.41 12.31 -0.31
N TRP A 191 25.72 12.19 -0.19
CA TRP A 191 26.63 13.35 -0.33
C TRP A 191 26.55 13.99 -1.73
N ARG A 192 26.26 13.21 -2.76
CA ARG A 192 26.15 13.68 -4.15
C ARG A 192 24.73 14.10 -4.56
N LEU A 193 23.75 13.91 -3.68
CA LEU A 193 22.37 14.30 -3.92
C LEU A 193 22.12 15.78 -3.56
N PRO A 194 21.08 16.42 -4.11
CA PRO A 194 20.76 17.81 -3.81
C PRO A 194 20.33 17.98 -2.35
N PRO A 195 20.66 19.13 -1.70
CA PRO A 195 20.17 19.45 -0.37
C PRO A 195 18.65 19.63 -0.37
N ASN A 196 18.01 19.37 0.77
CA ASN A 196 16.58 19.54 0.97
C ASN A 196 16.30 20.15 2.34
N VAL A 197 16.35 21.47 2.39
CA VAL A 197 15.94 22.23 3.58
C VAL A 197 14.42 22.36 3.54
N PRO A 198 13.69 21.90 4.57
CA PRO A 198 12.24 22.10 4.64
C PRO A 198 11.93 23.60 4.49
N GLY A 199 11.14 23.96 3.47
CA GLY A 199 10.62 25.32 3.35
C GLY A 199 9.64 25.59 4.51
N SER A 200 9.34 26.87 4.78
CA SER A 200 8.47 27.34 5.86
C SER A 200 6.99 26.90 5.76
N THR A 201 6.69 25.89 4.96
CA THR A 201 5.36 25.24 4.85
C THR A 201 4.99 24.39 6.08
N ALA A 202 5.85 24.32 7.09
CA ALA A 202 5.53 23.70 8.40
C ALA A 202 4.29 24.33 9.07
N THR A 203 3.94 25.58 8.73
CA THR A 203 2.73 26.24 9.23
C THR A 203 1.43 25.62 8.68
N ALA A 204 1.42 25.09 7.46
CA ALA A 204 0.20 24.53 6.85
C ALA A 204 -0.21 23.18 7.47
N VAL A 205 0.76 22.37 7.93
CA VAL A 205 0.46 21.08 8.59
C VAL A 205 0.01 21.33 10.03
N ASP A 206 0.62 22.29 10.73
CA ASP A 206 0.21 22.68 12.10
C ASP A 206 -1.18 23.31 12.11
N ASP A 207 -1.54 24.12 11.11
CA ASP A 207 -2.88 24.70 10.93
C ASP A 207 -3.91 23.64 10.51
N ALA A 208 -3.55 22.66 9.68
CA ALA A 208 -4.42 21.54 9.34
C ALA A 208 -4.67 20.60 10.55
N VAL A 209 -3.67 20.44 11.43
CA VAL A 209 -3.81 19.66 12.68
C VAL A 209 -4.61 20.43 13.74
N ARG A 210 -4.48 21.77 13.79
CA ARG A 210 -5.24 22.62 14.73
C ARG A 210 -6.63 22.99 14.23
N GLY A 211 -6.84 23.05 12.91
CA GLY A 211 -8.11 23.44 12.28
C GLY A 211 -9.08 22.29 12.01
N ALA A 212 -8.71 21.04 12.24
CA ALA A 212 -9.64 19.92 12.13
C ALA A 212 -10.67 20.03 13.27
N PRO A 213 -11.98 20.18 12.99
CA PRO A 213 -12.99 20.19 14.03
C PRO A 213 -12.85 18.92 14.86
N ALA A 214 -12.71 19.12 16.17
CA ALA A 214 -12.57 18.05 17.14
C ALA A 214 -13.64 16.98 16.88
N ALA A 215 -13.19 15.75 16.65
CA ALA A 215 -13.91 14.51 16.93
C ALA A 215 -15.44 14.52 16.73
N ALA A 216 -15.93 15.00 15.63
CA ALA A 216 -17.27 14.66 15.22
C ALA A 216 -17.26 13.22 14.73
N ARG A 217 -17.73 12.29 15.63
CA ARG A 217 -18.23 10.96 15.28
C ARG A 217 -17.26 9.80 15.06
N ALA A 218 -16.09 9.78 15.68
CA ALA A 218 -15.34 8.53 15.92
C ALA A 218 -16.01 7.62 17.00
N THR A 219 -17.12 8.04 17.59
CA THR A 219 -17.90 7.29 18.59
C THR A 219 -18.96 6.36 18.00
N ASP A 220 -19.10 6.29 16.68
CA ASP A 220 -20.01 5.33 16.09
C ASP A 220 -19.44 3.90 16.25
N ARG A 221 -20.15 3.06 16.99
CA ARG A 221 -19.81 1.63 17.19
C ARG A 221 -19.58 0.91 15.84
N ALA A 222 -20.20 1.38 14.79
CA ALA A 222 -20.06 0.85 13.45
C ALA A 222 -18.66 1.03 12.84
N VAL A 223 -17.87 1.99 13.36
CA VAL A 223 -16.49 2.25 12.96
C VAL A 223 -15.50 1.74 14.01
N LEU A 224 -15.82 1.93 15.30
CA LEU A 224 -14.93 1.51 16.40
C LEU A 224 -14.75 0.00 16.50
N VAL A 225 -15.82 -0.80 16.32
CA VAL A 225 -15.73 -2.25 16.43
C VAL A 225 -14.81 -2.87 15.36
N PRO A 226 -14.92 -2.53 14.06
CA PRO A 226 -13.96 -2.98 13.05
C PRO A 226 -12.52 -2.55 13.33
N ILE A 227 -12.30 -1.29 13.75
CA ILE A 227 -10.96 -0.80 14.10
C ILE A 227 -10.37 -1.61 15.26
N ALA A 228 -11.16 -1.87 16.32
CA ALA A 228 -10.71 -2.68 17.44
C ALA A 228 -10.38 -4.12 17.03
N GLY A 229 -11.15 -4.70 16.12
CA GLY A 229 -10.87 -6.03 15.57
C GLY A 229 -9.56 -6.07 14.78
N LEU A 230 -9.31 -5.08 13.91
CA LEU A 230 -8.07 -4.97 13.15
C LEU A 230 -6.87 -4.68 14.08
N ALA A 231 -7.05 -3.83 15.08
CA ALA A 231 -6.04 -3.55 16.11
C ALA A 231 -5.66 -4.81 16.89
N LEU A 232 -6.63 -5.65 17.26
CA LEU A 232 -6.38 -6.91 17.95
C LEU A 232 -5.50 -7.84 17.11
N ILE A 233 -5.79 -7.97 15.81
CA ILE A 233 -5.00 -8.78 14.88
C ILE A 233 -3.57 -8.25 14.79
N ASP A 234 -3.43 -6.94 14.62
CA ASP A 234 -2.14 -6.27 14.45
C ASP A 234 -1.27 -6.40 15.70
N ILE A 235 -1.84 -6.17 16.90
CA ILE A 235 -1.13 -6.29 18.18
C ILE A 235 -0.65 -7.73 18.42
N VAL A 236 -1.53 -8.72 18.25
CA VAL A 236 -1.18 -10.12 18.48
C VAL A 236 -0.21 -10.62 17.41
N GLY A 237 -0.41 -10.22 16.15
CA GLY A 237 0.49 -10.51 15.05
C GLY A 237 1.88 -9.90 15.26
N ALA A 238 1.96 -8.63 15.65
CA ALA A 238 3.22 -7.94 15.93
C ALA A 238 3.99 -8.63 17.10
N ALA A 239 3.30 -9.02 18.16
CA ALA A 239 3.92 -9.76 19.25
C ALA A 239 4.46 -11.12 18.80
N ALA A 240 3.70 -11.86 17.98
CA ALA A 240 4.13 -13.15 17.45
C ALA A 240 5.35 -13.02 16.53
N ILE A 241 5.35 -12.03 15.63
CA ILE A 241 6.47 -11.75 14.70
C ILE A 241 7.71 -11.28 15.48
N GLY A 242 7.53 -10.39 16.46
CA GLY A 242 8.62 -9.95 17.34
C GLY A 242 9.29 -11.11 18.07
N GLY A 243 8.52 -12.00 18.65
CA GLY A 243 9.04 -13.20 19.31
C GLY A 243 9.69 -14.18 18.33
N LEU A 244 9.08 -14.37 17.15
CA LEU A 244 9.63 -15.25 16.10
C LEU A 244 10.99 -14.76 15.63
N SER A 245 11.20 -13.45 15.46
CA SER A 245 12.48 -12.87 15.02
C SER A 245 13.66 -13.25 15.93
N VAL A 246 13.38 -13.44 17.23
CA VAL A 246 14.37 -13.87 18.22
C VAL A 246 14.44 -15.39 18.34
N LEU A 247 13.27 -16.07 18.32
CA LEU A 247 13.19 -17.53 18.46
C LEU A 247 13.83 -18.29 17.28
N THR A 248 13.94 -17.68 16.09
CA THR A 248 14.65 -18.31 14.95
C THR A 248 16.08 -18.70 15.30
N VAL A 249 16.78 -17.88 16.10
CA VAL A 249 18.14 -18.18 16.57
C VAL A 249 18.15 -19.38 17.52
N ILE A 250 17.25 -19.40 18.50
CA ILE A 250 17.13 -20.49 19.48
C ILE A 250 16.77 -21.81 18.78
N ILE A 251 15.82 -21.80 17.86
CA ILE A 251 15.40 -22.99 17.09
C ILE A 251 16.56 -23.51 16.26
N ALA A 252 17.28 -22.61 15.57
CA ALA A 252 18.39 -22.99 14.71
C ALA A 252 19.57 -23.61 15.49
N THR A 253 19.91 -23.04 16.64
CA THR A 253 21.10 -23.42 17.43
C THR A 253 20.81 -24.58 18.34
N THR A 254 19.86 -24.45 19.29
CA THR A 254 19.55 -25.49 20.28
C THR A 254 18.55 -26.52 19.78
N GLY A 255 17.54 -26.12 19.01
CA GLY A 255 16.51 -27.03 18.52
C GLY A 255 16.98 -27.97 17.40
N LEU A 256 17.69 -27.43 16.42
CA LEU A 256 18.10 -28.15 15.21
C LEU A 256 19.61 -28.42 15.14
N GLY A 257 20.41 -27.86 16.06
CA GLY A 257 21.87 -28.04 16.09
C GLY A 257 22.61 -27.50 14.84
N GLY A 258 21.95 -26.65 14.04
CA GLY A 258 22.48 -26.18 12.74
C GLY A 258 23.23 -24.84 12.80
N GLY A 259 23.32 -24.22 13.97
CA GLY A 259 24.10 -22.98 14.20
C GLY A 259 23.70 -21.79 13.34
N GLU A 260 24.70 -21.00 12.92
CA GLU A 260 24.52 -19.76 12.16
C GLU A 260 23.86 -19.97 10.80
N ALA A 261 24.29 -21.00 10.07
CA ALA A 261 23.75 -21.32 8.76
C ALA A 261 22.25 -21.65 8.82
N ALA A 262 21.82 -22.44 9.82
CA ALA A 262 20.42 -22.76 10.02
C ALA A 262 19.57 -21.53 10.33
N THR A 263 20.10 -20.59 11.13
CA THR A 263 19.43 -19.29 11.37
C THR A 263 19.22 -18.53 10.07
N GLY A 264 20.23 -18.47 9.23
CA GLY A 264 20.12 -17.84 7.90
C GLY A 264 19.07 -18.50 7.01
N PHE A 265 19.05 -19.83 6.95
CA PHE A 265 18.06 -20.57 6.16
C PHE A 265 16.63 -20.40 6.68
N LEU A 266 16.42 -20.33 8.00
CA LEU A 266 15.11 -20.02 8.58
C LEU A 266 14.65 -18.61 8.18
N ASN A 267 15.55 -17.63 8.26
CA ASN A 267 15.24 -16.25 7.83
C ASN A 267 14.99 -16.18 6.30
N ALA A 268 15.71 -16.97 5.49
CA ALA A 268 15.40 -17.12 4.07
C ALA A 268 13.99 -17.68 3.85
N GLY A 269 13.57 -18.63 4.69
CA GLY A 269 12.20 -19.16 4.71
C GLY A 269 11.16 -18.07 4.98
N ILE A 270 11.43 -17.13 5.90
CA ILE A 270 10.57 -15.97 6.15
C ILE A 270 10.41 -15.14 4.87
N GLY A 271 11.53 -14.81 4.21
CA GLY A 271 11.52 -14.03 2.97
C GLY A 271 10.76 -14.73 1.83
N LEU A 272 11.02 -16.03 1.62
CA LEU A 272 10.34 -16.83 0.60
C LEU A 272 8.82 -16.89 0.85
N GLY A 273 8.43 -17.14 2.10
CA GLY A 273 7.02 -17.15 2.51
C GLY A 273 6.35 -15.80 2.29
N GLY A 274 7.01 -14.71 2.67
CA GLY A 274 6.54 -13.36 2.42
C GLY A 274 6.31 -13.08 0.93
N PHE A 275 7.24 -13.48 0.07
CA PHE A 275 7.10 -13.34 -1.39
C PHE A 275 5.89 -14.12 -1.93
N ILE A 276 5.73 -15.38 -1.54
CA ILE A 276 4.58 -16.20 -1.92
C ILE A 276 3.28 -15.57 -1.41
N GLY A 277 3.26 -15.10 -0.16
CA GLY A 277 2.13 -14.41 0.45
C GLY A 277 1.73 -13.14 -0.30
N ALA A 278 2.71 -12.34 -0.76
CA ALA A 278 2.47 -11.14 -1.56
C ALA A 278 1.80 -11.45 -2.91
N LEU A 279 2.28 -12.49 -3.60
CA LEU A 279 1.68 -12.94 -4.87
C LEU A 279 0.22 -13.39 -4.66
N ILE A 280 -0.03 -14.16 -3.61
CA ILE A 280 -1.38 -14.62 -3.27
C ILE A 280 -2.27 -13.44 -2.86
N ALA A 281 -1.77 -12.52 -2.02
CA ALA A 281 -2.51 -11.33 -1.60
C ALA A 281 -2.95 -10.48 -2.79
N GLY A 282 -2.07 -10.27 -3.77
CA GLY A 282 -2.38 -9.54 -5.00
C GLY A 282 -3.57 -10.11 -5.78
N ALA A 283 -3.73 -11.44 -5.77
CA ALA A 283 -4.86 -12.11 -6.43
C ALA A 283 -6.20 -11.92 -5.67
N PHE A 284 -6.14 -11.61 -4.37
CA PHE A 284 -7.33 -11.47 -3.52
C PHE A 284 -7.76 -10.03 -3.25
N VAL A 285 -6.86 -9.03 -3.40
CA VAL A 285 -7.14 -7.60 -3.08
C VAL A 285 -8.37 -7.06 -3.82
N LEU A 286 -8.64 -7.56 -5.02
CA LEU A 286 -9.79 -7.14 -5.84
C LEU A 286 -11.11 -7.82 -5.44
N ARG A 287 -11.12 -8.73 -4.47
CA ARG A 287 -12.36 -9.38 -4.05
C ARG A 287 -13.25 -8.43 -3.25
N PRO A 288 -14.58 -8.53 -3.40
CA PRO A 288 -15.53 -7.70 -2.67
C PRO A 288 -15.44 -7.88 -1.15
N SER A 289 -15.16 -9.10 -0.69
CA SER A 289 -15.00 -9.41 0.74
C SER A 289 -13.60 -9.97 1.02
N LEU A 290 -12.82 -9.24 1.81
CA LEU A 290 -11.49 -9.64 2.28
C LEU A 290 -11.52 -10.37 3.63
N VAL A 291 -12.67 -10.38 4.31
CA VAL A 291 -12.82 -10.99 5.65
C VAL A 291 -12.46 -12.48 5.68
N PRO A 292 -12.90 -13.32 4.72
CA PRO A 292 -12.48 -14.72 4.68
C PRO A 292 -10.98 -14.91 4.42
N VAL A 293 -10.37 -14.01 3.65
CA VAL A 293 -8.93 -14.04 3.36
C VAL A 293 -8.14 -13.69 4.62
N LEU A 294 -8.59 -12.67 5.37
CA LEU A 294 -8.02 -12.28 6.65
C LEU A 294 -8.05 -13.43 7.67
N ALA A 295 -9.21 -14.06 7.83
CA ALA A 295 -9.38 -15.22 8.72
C ALA A 295 -8.52 -16.41 8.28
N GLY A 296 -8.53 -16.74 6.99
CA GLY A 296 -7.72 -17.82 6.42
C GLY A 296 -6.23 -17.57 6.57
N GLY A 297 -5.76 -16.35 6.29
CA GLY A 297 -4.36 -15.95 6.50
C GLY A 297 -3.90 -16.10 7.95
N SER A 298 -4.75 -15.70 8.92
CA SER A 298 -4.46 -15.86 10.34
C SER A 298 -4.38 -17.33 10.78
N LEU A 299 -5.23 -18.19 10.23
CA LEU A 299 -5.16 -19.64 10.46
C LEU A 299 -3.89 -20.25 9.88
N VAL A 300 -3.50 -19.83 8.66
CA VAL A 300 -2.26 -20.30 8.01
C VAL A 300 -1.03 -19.85 8.80
N LEU A 301 -0.99 -18.59 9.24
CA LEU A 301 0.07 -18.07 10.11
C LEU A 301 0.16 -18.87 11.42
N GLY A 302 -0.99 -19.06 12.09
CA GLY A 302 -1.04 -19.80 13.35
C GLY A 302 -0.62 -21.26 13.21
N ALA A 303 -1.08 -21.95 12.17
CA ALA A 303 -0.69 -23.32 11.89
C ALA A 303 0.80 -23.46 11.54
N GLY A 304 1.33 -22.50 10.76
CA GLY A 304 2.76 -22.46 10.42
C GLY A 304 3.65 -22.25 11.67
N LEU A 305 3.26 -21.35 12.59
CA LEU A 305 3.95 -21.18 13.86
C LEU A 305 3.93 -22.44 14.73
N ALA A 306 2.77 -23.09 14.84
CA ALA A 306 2.65 -24.34 15.58
C ALA A 306 3.51 -25.45 14.97
N ALA A 307 3.49 -25.59 13.63
CA ALA A 307 4.30 -26.58 12.91
C ALA A 307 5.81 -26.32 13.09
N LEU A 308 6.24 -25.04 13.08
CA LEU A 308 7.63 -24.67 13.32
C LEU A 308 8.12 -25.11 14.70
N GLY A 309 7.27 -24.98 15.73
CA GLY A 309 7.61 -25.36 17.10
C GLY A 309 7.91 -26.84 17.30
N TYR A 310 7.40 -27.70 16.40
CA TYR A 310 7.59 -29.16 16.46
C TYR A 310 8.35 -29.71 15.25
N ALA A 311 9.00 -28.87 14.45
CA ALA A 311 9.72 -29.29 13.27
C ALA A 311 10.99 -30.08 13.65
N PRO A 312 11.10 -31.38 13.28
CA PRO A 312 12.23 -32.20 13.67
C PRO A 312 13.47 -32.01 12.78
N THR A 313 13.33 -31.36 11.63
CA THR A 313 14.42 -31.14 10.67
C THR A 313 14.42 -29.70 10.18
N LEU A 314 15.60 -29.22 9.75
CA LEU A 314 15.75 -27.88 9.19
C LEU A 314 14.84 -27.64 7.98
N GLY A 315 14.71 -28.62 7.09
CA GLY A 315 13.83 -28.49 5.91
C GLY A 315 12.35 -28.30 6.29
N MET A 316 11.86 -29.06 7.28
CA MET A 316 10.48 -28.88 7.80
C MET A 316 10.31 -27.56 8.52
N ALA A 317 11.31 -27.10 9.26
CA ALA A 317 11.29 -25.81 9.92
C ALA A 317 11.26 -24.64 8.90
N ILE A 318 12.05 -24.71 7.82
CA ILE A 318 12.03 -23.75 6.71
C ILE A 318 10.66 -23.75 6.03
N ALA A 319 10.07 -24.91 5.76
CA ALA A 319 8.74 -24.98 5.16
C ALA A 319 7.66 -24.40 6.09
N ALA A 320 7.70 -24.74 7.38
CA ALA A 320 6.74 -24.24 8.37
C ALA A 320 6.82 -22.71 8.54
N ILE A 321 8.02 -22.14 8.62
CA ILE A 321 8.21 -20.70 8.76
C ILE A 321 7.82 -19.95 7.47
N ALA A 322 8.06 -20.56 6.29
CA ALA A 322 7.61 -20.00 5.01
C ALA A 322 6.07 -19.97 4.93
N VAL A 323 5.39 -21.01 5.38
CA VAL A 323 3.92 -21.05 5.47
C VAL A 323 3.41 -20.00 6.46
N ALA A 324 4.03 -19.88 7.64
CA ALA A 324 3.69 -18.85 8.62
C ALA A 324 3.84 -17.44 8.02
N SER A 325 4.95 -17.15 7.36
CA SER A 325 5.24 -15.85 6.76
C SER A 325 4.29 -15.51 5.61
N ALA A 326 3.93 -16.50 4.78
CA ALA A 326 2.94 -16.31 3.73
C ALA A 326 1.56 -15.94 4.31
N GLY A 327 1.14 -16.63 5.38
CA GLY A 327 -0.07 -16.30 6.13
C GLY A 327 -0.02 -14.91 6.76
N GLY A 328 1.13 -14.54 7.35
CA GLY A 328 1.38 -13.23 7.96
C GLY A 328 1.22 -12.09 6.97
N LEU A 329 1.81 -12.21 5.78
CA LEU A 329 1.69 -11.18 4.76
C LEU A 329 0.27 -11.06 4.19
N LEU A 330 -0.45 -12.19 4.05
CA LEU A 330 -1.87 -12.16 3.71
C LEU A 330 -2.69 -11.38 4.75
N VAL A 331 -2.43 -11.59 6.03
CA VAL A 331 -3.08 -10.86 7.14
C VAL A 331 -2.75 -9.38 7.05
N GLU A 332 -1.49 -9.02 6.89
CA GLU A 332 -1.03 -7.62 6.82
C GLU A 332 -1.69 -6.86 5.67
N VAL A 333 -1.61 -7.40 4.44
CA VAL A 333 -2.18 -6.76 3.24
C VAL A 333 -3.70 -6.65 3.35
N THR A 334 -4.38 -7.69 3.79
CA THR A 334 -5.85 -7.69 3.90
C THR A 334 -6.33 -6.80 5.04
N SER A 335 -5.66 -6.81 6.20
CA SER A 335 -5.97 -5.94 7.34
C SER A 335 -5.81 -4.47 6.98
N THR A 336 -4.67 -4.10 6.38
CA THR A 336 -4.40 -2.73 5.91
C THR A 336 -5.43 -2.29 4.88
N THR A 337 -5.79 -3.15 3.93
CA THR A 337 -6.81 -2.83 2.92
C THR A 337 -8.19 -2.62 3.54
N ILE A 338 -8.61 -3.48 4.48
CA ILE A 338 -9.88 -3.30 5.19
C ILE A 338 -9.84 -2.02 6.02
N PHE A 339 -8.74 -1.75 6.70
CA PHE A 339 -8.54 -0.52 7.49
C PHE A 339 -8.71 0.74 6.61
N GLN A 340 -8.04 0.79 5.45
CA GLN A 340 -8.16 1.89 4.49
C GLN A 340 -9.59 2.08 3.97
N ARG A 341 -10.34 0.99 3.84
CA ARG A 341 -11.74 1.03 3.41
C ARG A 341 -12.71 1.49 4.50
N VAL A 342 -12.41 1.20 5.77
CA VAL A 342 -13.32 1.44 6.91
C VAL A 342 -13.08 2.79 7.56
N VAL A 343 -11.81 3.23 7.67
CA VAL A 343 -11.45 4.45 8.40
C VAL A 343 -11.56 5.68 7.49
N PRO A 344 -12.33 6.71 7.89
CA PRO A 344 -12.43 7.97 7.16
C PRO A 344 -11.07 8.65 7.00
N ASP A 345 -10.82 9.26 5.83
CA ASP A 345 -9.55 9.92 5.49
C ASP A 345 -9.12 10.98 6.51
N ALA A 346 -10.07 11.74 7.04
CA ALA A 346 -9.81 12.82 8.01
C ALA A 346 -9.15 12.36 9.33
N VAL A 347 -9.31 11.07 9.71
CA VAL A 347 -8.77 10.52 10.98
C VAL A 347 -7.78 9.39 10.74
N ARG A 348 -7.63 8.92 9.50
CA ARG A 348 -6.83 7.73 9.14
C ARG A 348 -5.39 7.83 9.62
N GLY A 349 -4.72 8.96 9.37
CA GLY A 349 -3.32 9.16 9.76
C GLY A 349 -3.13 9.08 11.29
N ARG A 350 -4.05 9.66 12.06
CA ARG A 350 -3.99 9.63 13.53
C ARG A 350 -4.19 8.21 14.07
N VAL A 351 -5.18 7.48 13.54
CA VAL A 351 -5.46 6.10 13.97
C VAL A 351 -4.28 5.19 13.61
N LEU A 352 -3.71 5.31 12.39
CA LEU A 352 -2.52 4.57 11.98
C LEU A 352 -1.31 4.87 12.87
N GLY A 353 -1.09 6.13 13.24
CA GLY A 353 0.00 6.50 14.14
C GLY A 353 -0.12 5.85 15.52
N VAL A 354 -1.32 5.87 16.11
CA VAL A 354 -1.58 5.23 17.41
C VAL A 354 -1.42 3.71 17.30
N LEU A 355 -2.01 3.07 16.30
CA LEU A 355 -1.88 1.63 16.08
C LEU A 355 -0.41 1.25 15.87
N GLY A 356 0.33 1.95 15.02
CA GLY A 356 1.75 1.68 14.77
C GLY A 356 2.60 1.75 16.06
N THR A 357 2.31 2.71 16.95
CA THR A 357 2.98 2.80 18.26
C THR A 357 2.65 1.58 19.13
N ILE A 358 1.37 1.20 19.21
CA ILE A 358 0.94 0.04 20.01
C ILE A 358 1.54 -1.25 19.45
N SER A 359 1.56 -1.41 18.13
CA SER A 359 2.15 -2.58 17.46
C SER A 359 3.67 -2.66 17.66
N THR A 360 4.36 -1.52 17.68
CA THR A 360 5.79 -1.46 18.02
C THR A 360 6.05 -1.94 19.45
N ILE A 361 5.22 -1.50 20.40
CA ILE A 361 5.30 -1.97 21.79
C ILE A 361 4.98 -3.46 21.88
N ALA A 362 3.96 -3.94 21.16
CA ALA A 362 3.60 -5.35 21.13
C ALA A 362 4.71 -6.22 20.51
N PHE A 363 5.35 -5.75 19.45
CA PHE A 363 6.52 -6.40 18.84
C PHE A 363 7.66 -6.52 19.86
N ALA A 364 8.00 -5.44 20.58
CA ALA A 364 9.02 -5.46 21.61
C ALA A 364 8.65 -6.42 22.77
N ALA A 365 7.39 -6.40 23.21
CA ALA A 365 6.90 -7.31 24.23
C ALA A 365 7.00 -8.77 23.78
N GLY A 366 6.64 -9.07 22.53
CA GLY A 366 6.77 -10.40 21.96
C GLY A 366 8.21 -10.86 21.83
N SER A 367 9.12 -9.97 21.39
CA SER A 367 10.56 -10.23 21.29
C SER A 367 11.18 -10.61 22.64
N PHE A 368 10.65 -10.08 23.73
CA PHE A 368 11.06 -10.44 25.09
C PHE A 368 10.33 -11.68 25.63
N LEU A 369 9.00 -11.67 25.55
CA LEU A 369 8.17 -12.64 26.25
C LEU A 369 8.29 -14.06 25.67
N LEU A 370 8.28 -14.21 24.33
CA LEU A 370 8.29 -15.54 23.73
C LEU A 370 9.59 -16.30 23.97
N PRO A 371 10.80 -15.70 23.85
CA PRO A 371 12.05 -16.37 24.25
C PRO A 371 12.09 -16.76 25.73
N VAL A 372 11.65 -15.87 26.63
CA VAL A 372 11.59 -16.17 28.07
C VAL A 372 10.65 -17.34 28.38
N LEU A 373 9.48 -17.36 27.76
CA LEU A 373 8.54 -18.49 27.88
C LEU A 373 9.13 -19.77 27.28
N SER A 374 9.85 -19.66 26.16
CA SER A 374 10.46 -20.82 25.51
C SER A 374 11.55 -21.46 26.36
N GLY A 375 12.28 -20.66 27.15
CA GLY A 375 13.25 -21.15 28.13
C GLY A 375 12.61 -21.93 29.28
N ARG A 376 11.34 -21.67 29.60
CA ARG A 376 10.60 -22.36 30.68
C ARG A 376 9.75 -23.52 30.20
N PHE A 377 9.08 -23.38 29.06
CA PHE A 377 8.06 -24.33 28.60
C PHE A 377 8.49 -25.08 27.34
N GLY A 378 9.64 -24.71 26.76
CA GLY A 378 10.10 -25.22 25.46
C GLY A 378 9.52 -24.43 24.28
N THR A 379 10.22 -24.47 23.14
CA THR A 379 9.86 -23.71 21.93
C THR A 379 8.57 -24.22 21.29
N GLY A 380 8.32 -25.53 21.31
CA GLY A 380 7.12 -26.14 20.71
C GLY A 380 5.82 -25.61 21.30
N PRO A 381 5.56 -25.78 22.61
CA PRO A 381 4.35 -25.28 23.26
C PRO A 381 4.17 -23.76 23.13
N VAL A 382 5.26 -22.98 23.21
CA VAL A 382 5.19 -21.52 23.10
C VAL A 382 4.78 -21.06 21.71
N LEU A 383 5.37 -21.65 20.66
CA LEU A 383 4.99 -21.32 19.29
C LEU A 383 3.58 -21.82 18.94
N ALA A 384 3.17 -22.98 19.45
CA ALA A 384 1.79 -23.45 19.31
C ALA A 384 0.80 -22.51 20.00
N GLY A 385 1.12 -22.06 21.22
CA GLY A 385 0.30 -21.08 21.95
C GLY A 385 0.21 -19.73 21.22
N ALA A 386 1.33 -19.21 20.70
CA ALA A 386 1.35 -18.01 19.89
C ALA A 386 0.53 -18.18 18.59
N GLY A 387 0.65 -19.34 17.92
CA GLY A 387 -0.13 -19.68 16.75
C GLY A 387 -1.63 -19.72 17.00
N ILE A 388 -2.05 -20.32 18.13
CA ILE A 388 -3.45 -20.32 18.57
C ILE A 388 -3.93 -18.90 18.86
N ALA A 389 -3.12 -18.10 19.57
CA ALA A 389 -3.48 -16.72 19.87
C ALA A 389 -3.70 -15.88 18.61
N VAL A 390 -2.80 -16.02 17.61
CA VAL A 390 -2.93 -15.34 16.31
C VAL A 390 -4.18 -15.82 15.55
N ALA A 391 -4.43 -17.12 15.50
CA ALA A 391 -5.60 -17.68 14.82
C ALA A 391 -6.91 -17.19 15.46
N VAL A 392 -6.98 -17.18 16.79
CA VAL A 392 -8.16 -16.68 17.55
C VAL A 392 -8.33 -15.18 17.34
N ALA A 393 -7.26 -14.38 17.48
CA ALA A 393 -7.30 -12.95 17.23
C ALA A 393 -7.74 -12.65 15.80
N GLY A 394 -7.23 -13.41 14.82
CA GLY A 394 -7.62 -13.30 13.43
C GLY A 394 -9.09 -13.60 13.18
N LEU A 395 -9.63 -14.68 13.75
CA LEU A 395 -11.04 -15.02 13.64
C LEU A 395 -11.95 -13.98 14.32
N VAL A 396 -11.62 -13.58 15.55
CA VAL A 396 -12.37 -12.56 16.29
C VAL A 396 -12.33 -11.23 15.56
N GLY A 397 -11.15 -10.79 15.14
CA GLY A 397 -11.00 -9.53 14.42
C GLY A 397 -11.69 -9.53 13.05
N ALA A 398 -11.66 -10.66 12.32
CA ALA A 398 -12.41 -10.83 11.08
C ALA A 398 -13.93 -10.75 11.31
N LEU A 399 -14.44 -11.36 12.37
CA LEU A 399 -15.85 -11.26 12.75
C LEU A 399 -16.25 -9.83 13.12
N MET A 400 -15.39 -9.10 13.85
CA MET A 400 -15.60 -7.69 14.20
C MET A 400 -15.55 -6.76 12.98
N ALA A 401 -14.71 -7.07 11.99
CA ALA A 401 -14.60 -6.29 10.75
C ALA A 401 -15.72 -6.61 9.72
N ALA A 402 -16.35 -7.79 9.80
CA ALA A 402 -17.33 -8.28 8.84
C ALA A 402 -18.53 -7.33 8.60
N PRO A 403 -19.16 -6.71 9.62
CA PRO A 403 -20.30 -5.80 9.40
C PRO A 403 -19.92 -4.57 8.57
N ALA A 404 -18.73 -3.99 8.78
CA ALA A 404 -18.28 -2.82 8.03
C ALA A 404 -17.91 -3.18 6.59
N ALA A 405 -17.26 -4.33 6.40
CA ALA A 405 -16.93 -4.83 5.06
C ALA A 405 -18.21 -5.14 4.24
N ARG A 406 -19.27 -5.67 4.87
CA ARG A 406 -20.56 -5.94 4.21
C ARG A 406 -21.34 -4.65 3.90
N ARG A 407 -21.30 -3.65 4.78
CA ARG A 407 -22.00 -2.36 4.57
C ARG A 407 -21.43 -1.63 3.35
N LYS A 408 -20.14 -1.71 3.10
CA LYS A 408 -19.52 -1.09 1.93
C LYS A 408 -19.72 -1.91 0.66
N ALA A 409 -19.75 -3.23 0.75
CA ALA A 409 -20.08 -4.14 -0.36
C ALA A 409 -21.55 -4.03 -0.84
N GLY A 410 -22.46 -3.51 -0.03
CA GLY A 410 -23.84 -3.19 -0.39
C GLY A 410 -24.07 -1.68 -0.56
N SER A 411 -23.01 -0.88 -0.60
CA SER A 411 -23.14 0.57 -0.81
C SER A 411 -23.57 0.87 -2.24
N THR A 412 -24.30 1.96 -2.43
CA THR A 412 -24.71 2.47 -3.74
C THR A 412 -23.54 2.57 -4.72
N ALA A 413 -22.30 2.78 -4.19
CA ALA A 413 -21.08 2.81 -4.98
C ALA A 413 -20.71 1.45 -5.58
N ASP A 414 -20.85 0.33 -4.85
CA ASP A 414 -20.53 -1.01 -5.36
C ASP A 414 -21.51 -1.46 -6.46
N VAL A 415 -22.79 -1.11 -6.32
CA VAL A 415 -23.78 -1.34 -7.37
C VAL A 415 -23.43 -0.54 -8.62
N ARG A 416 -22.97 0.71 -8.45
CA ARG A 416 -22.53 1.58 -9.53
C ARG A 416 -21.26 1.06 -10.20
N VAL A 417 -20.27 0.60 -9.41
CA VAL A 417 -19.04 -0.03 -9.93
C VAL A 417 -19.36 -1.26 -10.76
N THR A 418 -20.24 -2.13 -10.26
CA THR A 418 -20.66 -3.35 -10.98
C THR A 418 -21.37 -3.01 -12.29
N ARG A 419 -22.21 -1.96 -12.30
CA ARG A 419 -22.86 -1.47 -13.52
C ARG A 419 -21.86 -0.88 -14.50
N LEU A 420 -20.97 0.01 -14.03
CA LEU A 420 -19.92 0.58 -14.88
C LEU A 420 -19.01 -0.50 -15.49
N ALA A 421 -18.63 -1.52 -14.70
CA ALA A 421 -17.84 -2.65 -15.17
C ALA A 421 -18.56 -3.52 -16.22
N GLY A 422 -19.90 -3.56 -16.18
CA GLY A 422 -20.73 -4.25 -17.17
C GLY A 422 -20.86 -3.53 -18.49
N GLU A 423 -20.56 -2.22 -18.55
CA GLU A 423 -20.65 -1.44 -19.76
C GLU A 423 -19.44 -1.68 -20.68
N PRO A 424 -19.69 -1.94 -21.98
CA PRO A 424 -18.60 -2.16 -22.95
C PRO A 424 -17.58 -1.03 -23.00
N LEU A 425 -18.00 0.20 -22.70
CA LEU A 425 -17.17 1.38 -22.66
C LEU A 425 -16.08 1.29 -21.58
N PHE A 426 -16.39 0.71 -20.43
CA PHE A 426 -15.50 0.61 -19.27
C PHE A 426 -14.85 -0.76 -19.11
N ALA A 427 -15.07 -1.67 -20.07
CA ALA A 427 -14.46 -3.00 -20.02
C ALA A 427 -12.93 -2.90 -20.05
N GLY A 428 -12.26 -3.47 -19.02
CA GLY A 428 -10.82 -3.43 -18.87
C GLY A 428 -10.28 -2.21 -18.10
N VAL A 429 -11.16 -1.33 -17.59
CA VAL A 429 -10.76 -0.30 -16.63
C VAL A 429 -10.52 -0.96 -15.27
N PRO A 430 -9.39 -0.66 -14.58
CA PRO A 430 -9.11 -1.21 -13.25
C PRO A 430 -10.23 -0.89 -12.26
N ALA A 431 -10.60 -1.86 -11.42
CA ALA A 431 -11.67 -1.72 -10.44
C ALA A 431 -11.50 -0.51 -9.50
N ALA A 432 -10.26 -0.22 -9.09
CA ALA A 432 -9.95 0.96 -8.28
C ALA A 432 -10.29 2.29 -8.98
N THR A 433 -10.11 2.36 -10.29
CA THR A 433 -10.48 3.53 -11.10
C THR A 433 -12.00 3.65 -11.21
N LEU A 434 -12.70 2.53 -11.41
CA LEU A 434 -14.17 2.49 -11.43
C LEU A 434 -14.76 2.87 -10.07
N GLU A 435 -14.16 2.43 -8.95
CA GLU A 435 -14.56 2.84 -7.60
C GLU A 435 -14.41 4.35 -7.40
N ALA A 436 -13.28 4.93 -7.80
CA ALA A 436 -13.04 6.38 -7.71
C ALA A 436 -14.08 7.19 -8.50
N VAL A 437 -14.48 6.69 -9.66
CA VAL A 437 -15.51 7.31 -10.51
C VAL A 437 -16.90 7.13 -9.92
N ALA A 438 -17.24 5.93 -9.43
CA ALA A 438 -18.54 5.64 -8.85
C ALA A 438 -18.88 6.55 -7.65
N VAL A 439 -17.87 6.97 -6.89
CA VAL A 439 -18.01 7.93 -5.78
C VAL A 439 -18.32 9.35 -6.28
N ARG A 440 -17.82 9.72 -7.47
CA ARG A 440 -18.02 11.05 -8.07
C ARG A 440 -19.31 11.18 -8.90
N LEU A 441 -20.00 10.06 -9.15
CA LEU A 441 -21.28 10.07 -9.85
C LEU A 441 -22.36 10.75 -9.02
N GLU A 442 -22.90 11.85 -9.54
CA GLU A 442 -23.98 12.62 -8.93
C GLU A 442 -25.35 12.12 -9.41
N PRO A 443 -26.27 11.77 -8.51
CA PRO A 443 -27.63 11.39 -8.90
C PRO A 443 -28.43 12.64 -9.33
N VAL A 444 -28.97 12.63 -10.55
CA VAL A 444 -29.82 13.67 -11.11
C VAL A 444 -31.20 13.07 -11.40
N ARG A 445 -32.22 13.52 -10.70
CA ARG A 445 -33.61 13.15 -10.98
C ARG A 445 -34.16 14.03 -12.08
N VAL A 446 -34.91 13.42 -13.01
CA VAL A 446 -35.52 14.10 -14.13
C VAL A 446 -37.00 13.73 -14.22
N GLU A 447 -37.80 14.70 -14.62
CA GLU A 447 -39.23 14.53 -14.84
C GLU A 447 -39.52 14.19 -16.31
N THR A 448 -40.69 13.58 -16.57
CA THR A 448 -41.11 13.28 -17.94
C THR A 448 -41.21 14.56 -18.76
N GLY A 449 -40.59 14.57 -19.96
CA GLY A 449 -40.53 15.71 -20.85
C GLY A 449 -39.36 16.68 -20.58
N GLU A 450 -38.56 16.44 -19.53
CA GLU A 450 -37.39 17.28 -19.21
C GLU A 450 -36.26 17.05 -20.23
N VAL A 451 -35.69 18.14 -20.74
CA VAL A 451 -34.56 18.12 -21.66
C VAL A 451 -33.25 18.10 -20.88
N VAL A 452 -32.57 16.96 -20.87
CA VAL A 452 -31.29 16.75 -20.16
C VAL A 452 -30.11 17.32 -20.97
N ILE A 453 -30.07 17.06 -22.25
CA ILE A 453 -29.08 17.59 -23.18
C ILE A 453 -29.80 18.29 -24.33
N ARG A 454 -29.30 19.46 -24.71
CA ARG A 454 -29.81 20.21 -25.84
C ARG A 454 -28.77 20.24 -26.95
N GLU A 455 -29.15 19.88 -28.16
CA GLU A 455 -28.31 19.95 -29.36
C GLU A 455 -27.67 21.34 -29.50
N GLY A 456 -26.36 21.40 -29.78
CA GLY A 456 -25.58 22.64 -29.92
C GLY A 456 -25.06 23.23 -28.58
N SER A 457 -25.47 22.75 -27.42
CA SER A 457 -24.91 23.20 -26.13
C SER A 457 -23.50 22.66 -25.90
N LEU A 458 -22.76 23.27 -24.98
CA LEU A 458 -21.43 22.78 -24.59
C LEU A 458 -21.52 21.43 -23.90
N ALA A 459 -20.56 20.57 -24.19
CA ALA A 459 -20.45 19.26 -23.55
C ALA A 459 -19.69 19.41 -22.21
N ASP A 460 -20.39 19.26 -21.11
CA ASP A 460 -19.91 19.45 -19.74
C ASP A 460 -19.98 18.20 -18.86
N ARG A 461 -20.92 17.28 -19.14
CA ARG A 461 -21.20 16.08 -18.34
C ARG A 461 -21.44 14.86 -19.20
N PHE A 462 -21.11 13.71 -18.63
CA PHE A 462 -21.45 12.36 -19.09
C PHE A 462 -22.57 11.80 -18.22
N TYR A 463 -23.45 11.00 -18.78
CA TYR A 463 -24.62 10.45 -18.09
C TYR A 463 -24.75 8.95 -18.28
N LEU A 464 -25.07 8.23 -17.18
CA LEU A 464 -25.47 6.83 -17.16
C LEU A 464 -26.93 6.75 -16.68
N ILE A 465 -27.79 6.05 -17.40
CA ILE A 465 -29.21 5.87 -17.04
C ILE A 465 -29.31 4.82 -15.95
N GLU A 466 -29.80 5.21 -14.77
CA GLU A 466 -30.11 4.30 -13.67
C GLU A 466 -31.56 3.82 -13.73
N GLU A 467 -32.49 4.75 -14.01
CA GLU A 467 -33.94 4.48 -14.15
C GLU A 467 -34.54 5.40 -15.21
N GLY A 468 -35.61 4.92 -15.84
CA GLY A 468 -36.36 5.69 -16.84
C GLY A 468 -35.93 5.42 -18.27
N THR A 469 -36.65 6.05 -19.21
CA THR A 469 -36.43 5.97 -20.65
C THR A 469 -36.18 7.36 -21.23
N PHE A 470 -35.31 7.46 -22.22
CA PHE A 470 -34.86 8.73 -22.80
C PHE A 470 -34.90 8.65 -24.32
N GLU A 471 -35.42 9.70 -24.96
CA GLU A 471 -35.46 9.83 -26.41
C GLU A 471 -34.33 10.74 -26.90
N VAL A 472 -33.63 10.27 -27.91
CA VAL A 472 -32.58 11.03 -28.58
C VAL A 472 -33.13 11.54 -29.91
N THR A 473 -33.16 12.86 -30.04
CA THR A 473 -33.67 13.54 -31.22
C THR A 473 -32.65 14.50 -31.81
N ARG A 474 -32.71 14.71 -33.14
CA ARG A 474 -31.82 15.61 -33.84
C ARG A 474 -32.61 16.47 -34.80
N ARG A 475 -32.18 17.71 -35.00
CA ARG A 475 -32.69 18.54 -36.10
C ARG A 475 -31.99 18.16 -37.38
N PRO A 476 -32.74 17.80 -38.47
CA PRO A 476 -32.11 17.53 -39.75
C PRO A 476 -31.39 18.79 -40.23
N VAL A 477 -30.12 18.64 -40.59
CA VAL A 477 -29.38 19.68 -41.29
C VAL A 477 -29.96 19.74 -42.70
N VAL A 478 -30.77 20.77 -42.99
CA VAL A 478 -31.18 21.06 -44.36
C VAL A 478 -29.91 21.38 -45.14
N GLY A 479 -29.37 20.37 -45.83
CA GLY A 479 -28.18 20.51 -46.66
C GLY A 479 -28.49 21.46 -47.81
N ALA A 480 -27.85 22.62 -47.84
CA ALA A 480 -27.69 23.38 -49.03
C ALA A 480 -26.78 22.57 -49.97
N ALA A 481 -27.34 21.98 -51.02
CA ALA A 481 -26.56 21.51 -52.19
C ALA A 481 -25.81 22.72 -52.77
N PRO A 482 -24.52 22.60 -53.14
CA PRO A 482 -23.77 23.69 -53.70
C PRO A 482 -24.25 23.94 -55.16
N GLY A 483 -24.89 25.10 -55.36
CA GLY A 483 -25.09 25.70 -56.65
C GLY A 483 -26.49 25.57 -57.26
N GLU A 484 -27.45 26.38 -56.76
CA GLU A 484 -28.41 27.11 -57.57
C GLU A 484 -29.22 28.08 -56.68
N PRO A 485 -29.40 29.36 -57.06
CA PRO A 485 -30.32 30.27 -56.36
C PRO A 485 -31.74 29.99 -56.85
N GLY A 486 -32.45 29.09 -56.11
CA GLY A 486 -33.88 28.89 -56.31
C GLY A 486 -34.70 29.93 -55.51
N PRO A 487 -35.92 30.30 -55.99
CA PRO A 487 -36.74 31.34 -55.35
C PRO A 487 -37.20 30.94 -53.95
N LEU A 488 -37.18 31.91 -53.04
CA LEU A 488 -37.67 31.80 -51.66
C LEU A 488 -39.13 31.33 -51.63
N PRO A 489 -39.48 30.24 -50.96
CA PRO A 489 -40.88 29.89 -50.74
C PRO A 489 -41.45 30.81 -49.64
N THR A 490 -42.34 31.66 -50.06
CA THR A 490 -43.28 32.39 -49.16
C THR A 490 -44.37 31.43 -48.70
N GLY A 491 -44.42 31.13 -47.40
CA GLY A 491 -45.62 30.52 -46.85
C GLY A 491 -45.40 29.46 -45.80
N LEU A 492 -45.79 29.78 -44.53
CA LEU A 492 -46.05 28.98 -43.33
C LEU A 492 -44.81 28.49 -42.53
N PRO A 493 -44.86 28.60 -41.21
CA PRO A 493 -43.80 28.07 -40.36
C PRO A 493 -43.86 26.51 -40.44
N ALA A 494 -42.92 25.94 -41.20
CA ALA A 494 -42.68 24.51 -41.11
C ALA A 494 -42.34 24.15 -39.67
N THR A 495 -43.18 23.38 -39.03
CA THR A 495 -42.83 22.70 -37.76
C THR A 495 -41.49 22.04 -38.00
N PRO A 496 -40.45 22.29 -37.18
CA PRO A 496 -39.14 21.69 -37.41
C PRO A 496 -39.34 20.17 -37.31
N VAL A 497 -39.09 19.49 -38.44
CA VAL A 497 -39.12 18.03 -38.49
C VAL A 497 -37.96 17.57 -37.57
N VAL A 498 -38.29 17.03 -36.43
CA VAL A 498 -37.31 16.49 -35.50
C VAL A 498 -37.15 15.01 -35.82
N GLU A 499 -35.96 14.58 -36.14
CA GLU A 499 -35.65 13.19 -36.42
C GLU A 499 -35.45 12.44 -35.10
N HIS A 500 -36.22 11.39 -34.85
CA HIS A 500 -36.00 10.48 -33.72
C HIS A 500 -34.88 9.50 -34.06
N LEU A 501 -33.78 9.51 -33.31
CA LEU A 501 -32.62 8.68 -33.59
C LEU A 501 -32.73 7.32 -32.84
N ARG A 502 -33.00 7.35 -31.54
CA ARG A 502 -33.18 6.14 -30.75
C ARG A 502 -33.83 6.45 -29.39
N THR A 503 -34.33 5.41 -28.76
CA THR A 503 -34.77 5.42 -27.34
C THR A 503 -33.75 4.64 -26.52
N MET A 504 -33.39 5.16 -25.35
CA MET A 504 -32.41 4.58 -24.43
C MET A 504 -33.09 4.23 -23.11
N GLY A 505 -32.58 3.18 -22.44
CA GLY A 505 -33.08 2.68 -21.17
C GLY A 505 -32.00 2.48 -20.11
N PRO A 506 -32.36 1.89 -18.94
CA PRO A 506 -31.44 1.67 -17.84
C PRO A 506 -30.20 0.85 -18.27
N GLY A 507 -29.02 1.31 -17.84
CA GLY A 507 -27.74 0.73 -18.19
C GLY A 507 -27.05 1.40 -19.39
N GLU A 508 -27.78 2.13 -20.25
CA GLU A 508 -27.19 2.84 -21.38
C GLU A 508 -26.59 4.19 -20.97
N VAL A 509 -25.65 4.67 -21.79
CA VAL A 509 -24.90 5.90 -21.54
C VAL A 509 -25.11 6.92 -22.68
N PHE A 510 -24.96 8.21 -22.35
CA PHE A 510 -25.02 9.28 -23.34
C PHE A 510 -24.21 10.52 -22.93
N GLY A 511 -23.94 11.39 -23.90
CA GLY A 511 -23.18 12.62 -23.70
C GLY A 511 -21.67 12.46 -23.91
N GLU A 512 -21.17 11.25 -24.17
CA GLU A 512 -19.76 10.92 -24.39
C GLU A 512 -19.18 11.56 -25.66
N ILE A 513 -19.98 11.66 -26.74
CA ILE A 513 -19.49 12.09 -28.05
C ILE A 513 -18.97 13.53 -28.02
N GLY A 514 -19.73 14.44 -27.40
CA GLY A 514 -19.33 15.84 -27.28
C GLY A 514 -18.05 16.01 -26.46
N LEU A 515 -17.93 15.30 -25.35
CA LEU A 515 -16.74 15.33 -24.47
C LEU A 515 -15.50 14.78 -25.17
N LEU A 516 -15.62 13.63 -25.83
CA LEU A 516 -14.50 12.96 -26.49
C LEU A 516 -13.97 13.68 -27.72
N ARG A 517 -14.84 14.40 -28.43
CA ARG A 517 -14.48 15.16 -29.64
C ARG A 517 -14.18 16.63 -29.37
N GLY A 518 -14.50 17.14 -28.17
CA GLY A 518 -14.39 18.56 -27.86
C GLY A 518 -15.33 19.42 -28.72
N ILE A 519 -16.52 18.88 -29.06
CA ILE A 519 -17.51 19.56 -29.94
C ILE A 519 -18.82 19.79 -29.15
N PRO A 520 -19.65 20.73 -29.61
CA PRO A 520 -21.00 20.89 -29.04
C PRO A 520 -21.83 19.60 -29.12
N ARG A 521 -22.85 19.50 -28.28
CA ARG A 521 -23.79 18.37 -28.24
C ARG A 521 -24.40 18.10 -29.60
N THR A 522 -24.34 16.85 -30.04
CA THR A 522 -24.75 16.44 -31.40
C THR A 522 -26.22 16.07 -31.54
N ALA A 523 -26.94 15.96 -30.43
CA ALA A 523 -28.35 15.62 -30.35
C ALA A 523 -28.99 16.16 -29.07
N THR A 524 -30.31 16.24 -29.06
CA THR A 524 -31.13 16.53 -27.88
C THR A 524 -31.55 15.22 -27.22
N VAL A 525 -31.42 15.14 -25.89
CA VAL A 525 -31.86 14.02 -25.07
C VAL A 525 -32.96 14.49 -24.14
N THR A 526 -34.15 13.89 -24.24
CA THR A 526 -35.34 14.22 -23.46
C THR A 526 -35.80 13.01 -22.69
N ALA A 527 -36.21 13.17 -21.43
CA ALA A 527 -36.76 12.11 -20.62
C ALA A 527 -38.17 11.74 -21.13
N ALA A 528 -38.34 10.53 -21.66
CA ALA A 528 -39.64 9.99 -22.07
C ALA A 528 -40.47 9.52 -20.87
N SER A 529 -39.82 9.16 -19.77
CA SER A 529 -40.45 8.89 -18.46
C SER A 529 -39.63 9.53 -17.35
N ALA A 530 -40.23 9.76 -16.18
CA ALA A 530 -39.51 10.15 -14.99
C ALA A 530 -38.41 9.12 -14.71
N GLY A 531 -37.20 9.60 -14.34
CA GLY A 531 -36.05 8.73 -14.20
C GLY A 531 -34.96 9.28 -13.28
N LEU A 532 -33.92 8.45 -13.11
CA LEU A 532 -32.71 8.77 -12.37
C LEU A 532 -31.50 8.58 -13.27
N LEU A 533 -30.70 9.64 -13.39
CA LEU A 533 -29.43 9.63 -14.09
C LEU A 533 -28.28 9.71 -13.10
N LEU A 534 -27.15 9.10 -13.44
CA LEU A 534 -25.88 9.31 -12.75
C LEU A 534 -24.99 10.18 -13.66
N ALA A 535 -24.74 11.41 -13.23
CA ALA A 535 -23.95 12.38 -13.97
C ALA A 535 -22.48 12.34 -13.51
N LEU A 536 -21.53 12.40 -14.44
CA LEU A 536 -20.11 12.55 -14.20
C LEU A 536 -19.62 13.82 -14.89
N ASP A 537 -18.81 14.60 -14.18
CA ASP A 537 -18.16 15.78 -14.75
C ASP A 537 -17.29 15.42 -15.96
N GLY A 538 -17.26 16.29 -16.97
CA GLY A 538 -16.54 16.04 -18.21
C GLY A 538 -15.03 15.86 -18.04
N VAL A 539 -14.42 16.57 -17.08
CA VAL A 539 -12.98 16.43 -16.77
C VAL A 539 -12.70 15.06 -16.17
N ASP A 540 -13.52 14.62 -15.22
CA ASP A 540 -13.41 13.31 -14.58
C ASP A 540 -13.65 12.18 -15.59
N PHE A 541 -14.60 12.33 -16.50
CA PHE A 541 -14.84 11.39 -17.59
C PHE A 541 -13.63 11.27 -18.52
N LEU A 542 -13.03 12.39 -18.94
CA LEU A 542 -11.85 12.37 -19.79
C LEU A 542 -10.61 11.76 -19.10
N GLN A 543 -10.44 12.00 -17.81
CA GLN A 543 -9.40 11.33 -17.02
C GLN A 543 -9.60 9.81 -17.00
N LEU A 544 -10.82 9.34 -16.80
CA LEU A 544 -11.17 7.92 -16.82
C LEU A 544 -10.84 7.27 -18.16
N VAL A 545 -11.21 7.92 -19.25
CA VAL A 545 -10.94 7.46 -20.63
C VAL A 545 -9.45 7.37 -20.93
N ASN A 546 -8.66 8.33 -20.43
CA ASN A 546 -7.22 8.36 -20.65
C ASN A 546 -6.44 7.34 -19.81
N THR A 547 -6.98 6.88 -18.68
CA THR A 547 -6.36 5.86 -17.84
C THR A 547 -6.59 4.43 -18.30
N GLY A 548 -7.56 4.16 -19.15
CA GLY A 548 -7.88 2.82 -19.65
C GLY A 548 -7.22 2.50 -21.00
N PRO A 549 -6.27 1.53 -21.11
CA PRO A 549 -5.55 1.23 -22.37
C PRO A 549 -6.43 0.70 -23.51
N LEU A 550 -7.67 0.29 -23.21
CA LEU A 550 -8.62 -0.25 -24.20
C LEU A 550 -9.80 0.70 -24.49
N VAL A 551 -9.93 1.79 -23.75
CA VAL A 551 -11.08 2.71 -23.90
C VAL A 551 -10.95 3.54 -25.19
N GLY A 552 -9.77 4.00 -25.53
CA GLY A 552 -9.50 4.76 -26.75
C GLY A 552 -9.83 4.02 -28.05
N PRO A 553 -9.34 2.78 -28.27
CA PRO A 553 -9.67 1.98 -29.45
C PRO A 553 -11.15 1.61 -29.56
N ARG A 554 -11.81 1.24 -28.45
CA ARG A 554 -13.24 0.90 -28.44
C ARG A 554 -14.16 2.09 -28.71
N LEU A 555 -13.78 3.26 -28.23
CA LEU A 555 -14.47 4.50 -28.58
C LEU A 555 -14.37 4.81 -30.08
N LEU A 556 -13.25 4.46 -30.72
CA LEU A 556 -13.10 4.56 -32.18
C LEU A 556 -13.99 3.56 -32.92
N ASP A 557 -14.23 2.37 -32.37
CA ASP A 557 -15.11 1.35 -32.96
C ASP A 557 -16.58 1.69 -32.77
N LEU A 558 -16.99 2.23 -31.64
CA LEU A 558 -18.32 2.81 -31.41
C LEU A 558 -18.59 4.01 -32.34
N ARG A 559 -17.53 4.73 -32.73
CA ARG A 559 -17.59 5.81 -33.74
C ARG A 559 -17.86 5.29 -35.16
N ARG A 560 -17.38 4.11 -35.52
CA ARG A 560 -17.54 3.52 -36.87
C ARG A 560 -18.89 2.83 -37.07
N GLY A 561 -19.53 2.39 -36.00
CA GLY A 561 -20.82 1.69 -36.02
C GLY A 561 -22.06 2.59 -35.95
N ALA A 562 -21.93 3.91 -35.72
CA ALA A 562 -23.07 4.83 -35.69
C ALA A 562 -23.51 5.17 -37.12
N PRO A 563 -24.77 4.86 -37.54
CA PRO A 563 -25.27 5.27 -38.86
C PRO A 563 -25.30 6.80 -38.92
N GLY A 564 -24.52 7.39 -39.80
CA GLY A 564 -24.43 8.82 -40.02
C GLY A 564 -23.06 9.47 -39.79
N ALA A 565 -21.98 8.70 -39.57
CA ALA A 565 -20.61 9.21 -39.53
C ALA A 565 -19.96 9.19 -40.94
N GLY A 566 -20.59 9.83 -41.89
CA GLY A 566 -19.98 10.20 -43.16
C GLY A 566 -19.69 11.71 -43.11
N TYR A 567 -18.39 12.08 -43.09
CA TYR A 567 -17.67 13.35 -43.28
C TYR A 567 -18.30 14.66 -42.80
#